data_0bfc21a699c08e37c97efa954b4709e9
#
_entry.id   0bfc21a699c08e37c97efa954b4709e9
#
_cell.length_a   1.000
_cell.length_b   1.000
_cell.length_c   1.000
_cell.angle_alpha   90.00
_cell.angle_beta   90.00
_cell.angle_gamma   90.00
#
_symmetry.space_group_name_H-M   'P 1'
#
loop_
_entity.id
_entity.type
_entity.pdbx_description
1 polymer ?
#
loop_
_entity_poly.entity_id
_entity_poly.type
_entity_poly.pdbx_seq_one_letter_code
_entity_poly.pdbx_strand_id
1 'polypeptide(L)'
;GAYHTLDSLAVSLDLCDAVWAVRRPQEGCSVVMRGMGCEHLPPEENNAVRAAEMFFAAFPQAEGADIAVEKRIPVGGGLGGSSADAAGVLLALARLFGVKKEELLPLARALGSDTALQLFSGAFRMRGRGDKLTPVAGMPKLYFVLLCPEGGVSSAACFSAFDALGGCGSSGMTARAIARFSAGELEAAAKECKNDLLPAACSLNAAVGEAMNAARSLSPLAAGMTGSGSTVFALFGGREARDRALGRIKQGKFTALAAESIQNEE
;
A
#
# COMPACT_ATOMS: atom_id res chain seq x y z
N GLY A 1 -4.94 -20.04 -14.31
CA GLY A 1 -5.98 -19.07 -14.00
C GLY A 1 -5.76 -17.79 -14.77
N ALA A 2 -6.82 -17.20 -15.29
CA ALA A 2 -6.73 -15.90 -15.95
C ALA A 2 -6.39 -14.84 -14.89
N TYR A 3 -5.43 -13.97 -15.19
CA TYR A 3 -5.13 -12.83 -14.32
C TYR A 3 -6.20 -11.74 -14.49
N HIS A 4 -6.61 -11.13 -13.39
CA HIS A 4 -7.48 -9.97 -13.40
C HIS A 4 -6.75 -8.73 -13.92
N THR A 5 -7.41 -7.96 -14.76
CA THR A 5 -6.93 -6.63 -15.16
C THR A 5 -7.40 -5.59 -14.17
N LEU A 6 -6.46 -4.84 -13.64
CA LEU A 6 -6.71 -3.73 -12.73
C LEU A 6 -6.89 -2.41 -13.49
N ASP A 7 -7.72 -1.52 -12.96
CA ASP A 7 -7.74 -0.09 -13.26
C ASP A 7 -8.02 0.63 -11.93
N SER A 8 -6.98 1.08 -11.25
CA SER A 8 -7.05 1.61 -9.90
C SER A 8 -6.25 2.90 -9.77
N LEU A 9 -6.67 3.77 -8.87
CA LEU A 9 -5.89 4.91 -8.39
C LEU A 9 -5.17 4.51 -7.11
N ALA A 10 -3.85 4.54 -7.13
CA ALA A 10 -3.00 4.37 -5.97
C ALA A 10 -2.43 5.71 -5.52
N VAL A 11 -2.38 5.93 -4.22
CA VAL A 11 -1.87 7.17 -3.61
C VAL A 11 -0.93 6.81 -2.47
N SER A 12 0.29 7.33 -2.51
CA SER A 12 1.26 7.17 -1.43
C SER A 12 0.82 7.94 -0.19
N LEU A 13 1.01 7.34 0.98
CA LEU A 13 0.65 7.91 2.28
C LEU A 13 1.91 8.24 3.09
N ASP A 14 1.78 9.15 4.05
CA ASP A 14 2.80 9.45 5.06
C ASP A 14 2.97 8.35 6.13
N LEU A 15 2.14 7.31 6.08
CA LEU A 15 2.31 6.10 6.88
C LEU A 15 3.38 5.21 6.23
N CYS A 16 4.56 5.14 6.82
CA CYS A 16 5.69 4.41 6.28
C CYS A 16 6.45 3.63 7.36
N ASP A 17 7.02 2.51 6.94
CA ASP A 17 8.03 1.78 7.69
C ASP A 17 9.38 2.51 7.59
N ALA A 18 10.28 2.27 8.53
CA ALA A 18 11.62 2.83 8.47
C ALA A 18 12.65 1.74 8.19
N VAL A 19 13.58 2.02 7.27
CA VAL A 19 14.63 1.08 6.86
C VAL A 19 15.99 1.72 7.05
N TRP A 20 16.89 0.99 7.71
CA TRP A 20 18.29 1.35 7.87
C TRP A 20 19.17 0.27 7.25
N ALA A 21 20.24 0.68 6.59
CA ALA A 21 21.28 -0.20 6.08
C ALA A 21 22.66 0.33 6.47
N VAL A 22 23.50 -0.56 6.96
CA VAL A 22 24.88 -0.25 7.35
C VAL A 22 25.82 -1.26 6.68
N ARG A 23 26.95 -0.78 6.12
CA ARG A 23 27.96 -1.66 5.53
C ARG A 23 28.52 -2.60 6.58
N ARG A 24 28.78 -3.84 6.18
CA ARG A 24 29.53 -4.83 6.97
C ARG A 24 30.67 -5.42 6.15
N PRO A 25 31.77 -5.86 6.82
CA PRO A 25 32.93 -6.42 6.12
C PRO A 25 32.68 -7.79 5.46
N GLN A 26 31.71 -8.55 5.96
CA GLN A 26 31.37 -9.86 5.43
C GLN A 26 30.44 -9.71 4.23
N GLU A 27 30.63 -10.53 3.20
CA GLU A 27 29.71 -10.61 2.07
C GLU A 27 28.29 -11.00 2.50
N GLY A 28 27.31 -10.59 1.69
CA GLY A 28 25.90 -10.90 1.88
C GLY A 28 25.18 -9.93 2.83
N CYS A 29 24.01 -10.34 3.32
CA CYS A 29 23.17 -9.47 4.14
C CYS A 29 22.56 -10.17 5.34
N SER A 30 22.28 -9.40 6.41
CA SER A 30 21.32 -9.78 7.43
C SER A 30 20.14 -8.81 7.38
N VAL A 31 18.93 -9.30 7.61
CA VAL A 31 17.71 -8.47 7.67
C VAL A 31 17.01 -8.77 8.98
N VAL A 32 16.84 -7.74 9.80
CA VAL A 32 16.11 -7.83 11.07
C VAL A 32 14.86 -6.96 10.98
N MET A 33 13.72 -7.55 11.29
CA MET A 33 12.44 -6.84 11.35
C MET A 33 11.98 -6.68 12.79
N ARG A 34 11.40 -5.52 13.10
CA ARG A 34 10.82 -5.20 14.42
C ARG A 34 9.54 -4.41 14.23
N GLY A 35 8.66 -4.42 15.24
CA GLY A 35 7.43 -3.63 15.24
C GLY A 35 6.20 -4.44 14.90
N MET A 36 5.17 -3.79 14.38
CA MET A 36 3.80 -4.34 14.27
C MET A 36 3.72 -5.61 13.42
N GLY A 37 3.42 -6.75 14.07
CA GLY A 37 3.00 -8.00 13.41
C GLY A 37 4.11 -8.73 12.65
N CYS A 38 5.39 -8.41 12.87
CA CYS A 38 6.50 -9.07 12.19
C CYS A 38 7.06 -10.29 12.93
N GLU A 39 6.57 -10.59 14.14
CA GLU A 39 7.10 -11.65 15.01
C GLU A 39 6.96 -13.07 14.40
N HIS A 40 6.09 -13.23 13.43
CA HIS A 40 5.75 -14.53 12.82
C HIS A 40 5.99 -14.59 11.31
N LEU A 41 6.70 -13.60 10.73
CA LEU A 41 7.02 -13.62 9.29
C LEU A 41 8.20 -14.58 9.03
N PRO A 42 7.98 -15.71 8.32
CA PRO A 42 9.07 -16.58 7.94
C PRO A 42 10.02 -15.84 6.96
N PRO A 43 11.36 -16.02 7.10
CA PRO A 43 12.34 -15.32 6.27
C PRO A 43 12.12 -15.51 4.76
N GLU A 44 11.73 -16.71 4.35
CA GLU A 44 11.50 -17.10 2.94
C GLU A 44 10.29 -16.38 2.30
N GLU A 45 9.34 -15.92 3.10
CA GLU A 45 8.18 -15.15 2.65
C GLU A 45 8.39 -13.64 2.80
N ASN A 46 9.54 -13.23 3.33
CA ASN A 46 9.84 -11.84 3.63
C ASN A 46 10.41 -11.12 2.41
N ASN A 47 9.61 -10.23 1.82
CA ASN A 47 10.03 -9.45 0.66
C ASN A 47 11.23 -8.52 0.92
N ALA A 48 11.47 -8.10 2.18
CA ALA A 48 12.67 -7.33 2.53
C ALA A 48 13.94 -8.18 2.40
N VAL A 49 13.90 -9.45 2.82
CA VAL A 49 15.00 -10.41 2.65
C VAL A 49 15.24 -10.66 1.16
N ARG A 50 14.19 -11.00 0.41
CA ARG A 50 14.29 -11.23 -1.04
C ARG A 50 14.83 -10.01 -1.79
N ALA A 51 14.43 -8.81 -1.39
CA ALA A 51 14.92 -7.56 -1.99
C ALA A 51 16.42 -7.38 -1.76
N ALA A 52 16.91 -7.66 -0.55
CA ALA A 52 18.34 -7.60 -0.24
C ALA A 52 19.14 -8.63 -1.05
N GLU A 53 18.70 -9.88 -1.07
CA GLU A 53 19.36 -10.96 -1.85
C GLU A 53 19.42 -10.60 -3.34
N MET A 54 18.32 -10.12 -3.93
CA MET A 54 18.27 -9.72 -5.33
C MET A 54 19.17 -8.52 -5.62
N PHE A 55 19.28 -7.57 -4.67
CA PHE A 55 20.18 -6.43 -4.82
C PHE A 55 21.64 -6.88 -4.89
N PHE A 56 22.11 -7.72 -3.95
CA PHE A 56 23.49 -8.21 -3.96
C PHE A 56 23.79 -9.11 -5.14
N ALA A 57 22.83 -9.89 -5.62
CA ALA A 57 22.98 -10.67 -6.86
C ALA A 57 23.12 -9.80 -8.10
N ALA A 58 22.41 -8.66 -8.16
CA ALA A 58 22.47 -7.73 -9.30
C ALA A 58 23.69 -6.78 -9.25
N PHE A 59 24.21 -6.49 -8.07
CA PHE A 59 25.30 -5.56 -7.84
C PHE A 59 26.46 -6.23 -7.07
N PRO A 60 27.22 -7.14 -7.68
CA PRO A 60 28.25 -7.94 -7.00
C PRO A 60 29.42 -7.11 -6.45
N GLN A 61 29.56 -5.85 -6.88
CA GLN A 61 30.54 -4.89 -6.30
C GLN A 61 30.10 -4.37 -4.91
N ALA A 62 28.85 -4.59 -4.49
CA ALA A 62 28.41 -4.30 -3.14
C ALA A 62 28.89 -5.44 -2.22
N GLU A 63 29.67 -5.10 -1.17
CA GLU A 63 30.28 -6.10 -0.29
C GLU A 63 29.26 -6.78 0.61
N GLY A 64 28.67 -6.05 1.57
CA GLY A 64 27.67 -6.58 2.48
C GLY A 64 26.97 -5.50 3.29
N ALA A 65 25.78 -5.82 3.82
CA ALA A 65 25.05 -4.90 4.69
C ALA A 65 24.24 -5.61 5.77
N ASP A 66 24.15 -4.98 6.94
CA ASP A 66 23.16 -5.26 7.96
C ASP A 66 21.99 -4.30 7.77
N ILE A 67 20.79 -4.85 7.68
CA ILE A 67 19.55 -4.14 7.37
C ILE A 67 18.59 -4.29 8.54
N ALA A 68 17.98 -3.19 8.96
CA ALA A 68 16.92 -3.20 9.97
C ALA A 68 15.67 -2.53 9.39
N VAL A 69 14.52 -3.16 9.60
CA VAL A 69 13.20 -2.64 9.21
C VAL A 69 12.33 -2.50 10.45
N GLU A 70 11.83 -1.30 10.71
CA GLU A 70 10.85 -1.01 11.76
C GLU A 70 9.47 -0.88 11.15
N LYS A 71 8.59 -1.84 11.44
CA LYS A 71 7.23 -1.92 10.93
C LYS A 71 6.28 -0.99 11.66
N ARG A 72 5.64 -0.11 10.91
CA ARG A 72 4.56 0.79 11.35
C ARG A 72 3.30 0.61 10.51
N ILE A 73 3.45 0.09 9.28
CA ILE A 73 2.33 -0.26 8.40
C ILE A 73 1.76 -1.61 8.87
N PRO A 74 0.45 -1.69 9.19
CA PRO A 74 -0.19 -2.95 9.60
C PRO A 74 0.02 -4.07 8.58
N VAL A 75 0.46 -5.23 9.06
CA VAL A 75 0.73 -6.41 8.22
C VAL A 75 -0.59 -7.00 7.72
N GLY A 76 -0.64 -7.39 6.45
CA GLY A 76 -1.82 -8.02 5.84
C GLY A 76 -3.01 -7.09 5.61
N GLY A 77 -2.85 -5.79 5.83
CA GLY A 77 -3.93 -4.81 5.76
C GLY A 77 -4.29 -4.29 4.36
N GLY A 78 -3.66 -4.76 3.28
CA GLY A 78 -3.91 -4.21 1.93
C GLY A 78 -3.35 -2.79 1.71
N LEU A 79 -2.36 -2.39 2.53
CA LEU A 79 -1.66 -1.09 2.43
C LEU A 79 -0.33 -1.19 1.68
N GLY A 80 -0.01 -2.34 1.10
CA GLY A 80 1.24 -2.54 0.37
C GLY A 80 2.50 -2.60 1.25
N GLY A 81 2.37 -2.85 2.57
CA GLY A 81 3.47 -2.76 3.53
C GLY A 81 4.66 -3.68 3.20
N SER A 82 4.42 -4.93 2.81
CA SER A 82 5.50 -5.85 2.41
C SER A 82 6.25 -5.38 1.15
N SER A 83 5.54 -4.76 0.21
CA SER A 83 6.13 -4.16 -1.00
C SER A 83 6.88 -2.86 -0.67
N ALA A 84 6.39 -2.09 0.31
CA ALA A 84 7.07 -0.90 0.82
C ALA A 84 8.40 -1.28 1.52
N ASP A 85 8.41 -2.36 2.31
CA ASP A 85 9.63 -2.89 2.92
C ASP A 85 10.67 -3.24 1.86
N ALA A 86 10.25 -4.00 0.84
CA ALA A 86 11.14 -4.39 -0.25
C ALA A 86 11.71 -3.17 -1.00
N ALA A 87 10.87 -2.21 -1.35
CA ALA A 87 11.30 -0.97 -1.99
C ALA A 87 12.22 -0.16 -1.08
N GLY A 88 11.90 -0.05 0.22
CA GLY A 88 12.72 0.62 1.21
C GLY A 88 14.11 0.00 1.35
N VAL A 89 14.21 -1.32 1.34
CA VAL A 89 15.49 -2.05 1.36
C VAL A 89 16.30 -1.75 0.10
N LEU A 90 15.68 -1.84 -1.09
CA LEU A 90 16.35 -1.51 -2.36
C LEU A 90 16.88 -0.07 -2.35
N LEU A 91 16.07 0.90 -1.91
CA LEU A 91 16.46 2.31 -1.83
C LEU A 91 17.58 2.55 -0.81
N ALA A 92 17.51 1.92 0.36
CA ALA A 92 18.54 2.05 1.40
C ALA A 92 19.89 1.49 0.93
N LEU A 93 19.89 0.32 0.28
CA LEU A 93 21.07 -0.31 -0.29
C LEU A 93 21.63 0.51 -1.47
N ALA A 94 20.76 0.99 -2.36
CA ALA A 94 21.16 1.84 -3.48
C ALA A 94 21.87 3.11 -2.99
N ARG A 95 21.32 3.77 -1.97
CA ARG A 95 21.94 4.94 -1.34
C ARG A 95 23.29 4.58 -0.68
N LEU A 96 23.39 3.43 -0.03
CA LEU A 96 24.59 2.97 0.68
C LEU A 96 25.74 2.66 -0.30
N PHE A 97 25.44 2.07 -1.47
CA PHE A 97 26.42 1.61 -2.45
C PHE A 97 26.54 2.51 -3.69
N GLY A 98 25.79 3.61 -3.75
CA GLY A 98 25.88 4.58 -4.86
C GLY A 98 25.21 4.09 -6.16
N VAL A 99 24.23 3.18 -6.06
CA VAL A 99 23.42 2.71 -7.20
C VAL A 99 22.31 3.73 -7.50
N LYS A 100 22.01 3.96 -8.76
CA LYS A 100 20.94 4.89 -9.15
C LYS A 100 19.57 4.25 -8.97
N LYS A 101 18.56 5.06 -8.58
CA LYS A 101 17.17 4.62 -8.35
C LYS A 101 16.57 3.92 -9.58
N GLU A 102 16.90 4.40 -10.78
CA GLU A 102 16.39 3.85 -12.03
C GLU A 102 16.84 2.41 -12.27
N GLU A 103 18.03 2.04 -11.78
CA GLU A 103 18.59 0.69 -11.88
C GLU A 103 17.86 -0.32 -10.99
N LEU A 104 17.09 0.15 -9.99
CA LEU A 104 16.29 -0.70 -9.11
C LEU A 104 14.98 -1.19 -9.74
N LEU A 105 14.50 -0.51 -10.80
CA LEU A 105 13.17 -0.79 -11.36
C LEU A 105 12.99 -2.24 -11.84
N PRO A 106 13.98 -2.90 -12.50
CA PRO A 106 13.88 -4.31 -12.86
C PRO A 106 13.74 -5.22 -11.65
N LEU A 107 14.49 -4.96 -10.56
CA LEU A 107 14.42 -5.73 -9.32
C LEU A 107 13.06 -5.57 -8.64
N ALA A 108 12.58 -4.34 -8.53
CA ALA A 108 11.29 -4.03 -7.93
C ALA A 108 10.13 -4.69 -8.69
N ARG A 109 10.17 -4.70 -10.03
CA ARG A 109 9.18 -5.41 -10.86
C ARG A 109 9.21 -6.93 -10.67
N ALA A 110 10.38 -7.51 -10.49
CA ALA A 110 10.53 -8.94 -10.23
C ALA A 110 10.03 -9.35 -8.84
N LEU A 111 10.12 -8.44 -7.84
CA LEU A 111 9.56 -8.62 -6.51
C LEU A 111 8.03 -8.50 -6.50
N GLY A 112 7.46 -7.64 -7.33
CA GLY A 112 6.02 -7.47 -7.45
C GLY A 112 5.61 -6.10 -8.02
N SER A 113 4.40 -6.03 -8.55
CA SER A 113 3.86 -4.80 -9.15
C SER A 113 3.81 -3.64 -8.14
N ASP A 114 3.39 -3.92 -6.91
CA ASP A 114 3.30 -2.90 -5.86
C ASP A 114 4.68 -2.43 -5.39
N THR A 115 5.71 -3.28 -5.45
CA THR A 115 7.09 -2.89 -5.11
C THR A 115 7.62 -1.84 -6.08
N ALA A 116 7.31 -2.00 -7.38
CA ALA A 116 7.69 -1.01 -8.39
C ALA A 116 6.99 0.35 -8.16
N LEU A 117 5.72 0.33 -7.72
CA LEU A 117 4.99 1.53 -7.32
C LEU A 117 5.65 2.23 -6.13
N GLN A 118 6.07 1.47 -5.11
CA GLN A 118 6.66 1.98 -3.87
C GLN A 118 8.06 2.59 -4.03
N LEU A 119 8.73 2.39 -5.18
CA LEU A 119 9.95 3.13 -5.49
C LEU A 119 9.67 4.62 -5.73
N PHE A 120 8.44 4.99 -6.02
CA PHE A 120 8.04 6.36 -6.34
C PHE A 120 7.02 6.85 -5.31
N SER A 121 7.05 8.16 -5.05
CA SER A 121 6.05 8.82 -4.20
C SER A 121 4.96 9.45 -5.05
N GLY A 122 3.74 9.60 -4.49
CA GLY A 122 2.67 10.35 -5.11
C GLY A 122 1.47 9.52 -5.55
N ALA A 123 0.79 9.97 -6.59
CA ALA A 123 -0.41 9.33 -7.11
C ALA A 123 -0.15 8.70 -8.49
N PHE A 124 -0.65 7.49 -8.68
CA PHE A 124 -0.49 6.72 -9.92
C PHE A 124 -1.79 6.03 -10.31
N ARG A 125 -2.10 6.05 -11.60
CA ARG A 125 -3.07 5.12 -12.16
C ARG A 125 -2.38 3.80 -12.47
N MET A 126 -2.84 2.73 -11.83
CA MET A 126 -2.36 1.37 -12.02
C MET A 126 -3.28 0.64 -12.99
N ARG A 127 -2.73 0.06 -14.05
CA ARG A 127 -3.48 -0.73 -15.03
C ARG A 127 -2.78 -2.06 -15.33
N GLY A 128 -3.48 -2.91 -16.09
CA GLY A 128 -2.98 -4.24 -16.44
C GLY A 128 -2.98 -5.14 -15.19
N ARG A 129 -1.86 -5.75 -14.90
CA ARG A 129 -1.65 -6.56 -13.68
C ARG A 129 -1.14 -5.73 -12.50
N GLY A 130 -1.27 -4.40 -12.54
CA GLY A 130 -0.65 -3.45 -11.63
C GLY A 130 0.73 -2.97 -12.11
N ASP A 131 1.17 -3.46 -13.26
CA ASP A 131 2.50 -3.23 -13.85
C ASP A 131 2.57 -1.96 -14.71
N LYS A 132 1.43 -1.44 -15.16
CA LYS A 132 1.34 -0.22 -15.97
C LYS A 132 1.03 0.98 -15.10
N LEU A 133 2.08 1.64 -14.62
CA LEU A 133 2.00 2.81 -13.75
C LEU A 133 2.02 4.09 -14.59
N THR A 134 1.03 4.95 -14.40
CA THR A 134 0.98 6.28 -15.01
C THR A 134 0.86 7.32 -13.90
N PRO A 135 1.82 8.25 -13.75
CA PRO A 135 1.72 9.32 -12.76
C PRO A 135 0.46 10.15 -12.98
N VAL A 136 -0.16 10.58 -11.88
CA VAL A 136 -1.33 11.46 -11.89
C VAL A 136 -0.91 12.82 -11.33
N ALA A 137 -0.91 13.82 -12.18
CA ALA A 137 -0.61 15.20 -11.78
C ALA A 137 -1.85 15.90 -11.21
N GLY A 138 -1.64 16.97 -10.44
CA GLY A 138 -2.72 17.82 -9.94
C GLY A 138 -3.58 17.20 -8.84
N MET A 139 -3.13 16.08 -8.22
CA MET A 139 -3.84 15.51 -7.09
C MET A 139 -3.83 16.44 -5.90
N PRO A 140 -4.98 16.74 -5.28
CA PRO A 140 -5.01 17.49 -4.04
C PRO A 140 -4.41 16.66 -2.89
N LYS A 141 -4.05 17.35 -1.81
CA LYS A 141 -3.71 16.64 -0.57
C LYS A 141 -4.97 15.99 0.01
N LEU A 142 -4.89 14.70 0.29
CA LEU A 142 -5.98 13.87 0.79
C LEU A 142 -5.73 13.48 2.25
N TYR A 143 -6.78 13.44 3.07
CA TYR A 143 -6.71 13.17 4.50
C TYR A 143 -7.57 11.97 4.84
N PHE A 144 -6.97 10.95 5.47
CA PHE A 144 -7.62 9.68 5.73
C PHE A 144 -7.63 9.32 7.23
N VAL A 145 -8.73 8.73 7.66
CA VAL A 145 -8.73 7.80 8.79
C VAL A 145 -8.67 6.41 8.22
N LEU A 146 -7.67 5.62 8.62
CA LEU A 146 -7.53 4.20 8.27
C LEU A 146 -8.05 3.38 9.44
N LEU A 147 -8.91 2.41 9.16
CA LEU A 147 -9.40 1.42 10.11
C LEU A 147 -8.86 0.06 9.68
N CYS A 148 -7.94 -0.47 10.46
CA CYS A 148 -7.26 -1.73 10.18
C CYS A 148 -7.87 -2.80 11.11
N PRO A 149 -8.80 -3.64 10.63
CA PRO A 149 -9.36 -4.73 11.42
C PRO A 149 -8.32 -5.82 11.64
N GLU A 150 -8.52 -6.60 12.70
CA GLU A 150 -7.73 -7.80 12.93
C GLU A 150 -8.01 -8.85 11.84
N GLY A 151 -6.99 -9.61 11.51
CA GLY A 151 -7.03 -10.60 10.45
C GLY A 151 -6.93 -9.96 9.05
N GLY A 152 -5.86 -10.29 8.36
CA GLY A 152 -5.63 -9.88 6.97
C GLY A 152 -6.57 -10.59 5.99
N VAL A 153 -6.60 -10.11 4.76
CA VAL A 153 -7.22 -10.80 3.63
C VAL A 153 -6.13 -11.09 2.61
N SER A 154 -5.89 -12.37 2.31
CA SER A 154 -4.96 -12.75 1.24
C SER A 154 -5.49 -12.24 -0.10
N SER A 155 -4.64 -11.57 -0.88
CA SER A 155 -5.02 -11.09 -2.22
C SER A 155 -5.49 -12.22 -3.11
N ALA A 156 -4.80 -13.37 -3.09
CA ALA A 156 -5.19 -14.54 -3.89
C ALA A 156 -6.58 -15.07 -3.48
N ALA A 157 -6.85 -15.19 -2.18
CA ALA A 157 -8.16 -15.62 -1.69
C ALA A 157 -9.26 -14.60 -2.03
N CYS A 158 -8.95 -13.30 -1.96
CA CYS A 158 -9.90 -12.23 -2.29
C CYS A 158 -10.31 -12.27 -3.77
N PHE A 159 -9.35 -12.43 -4.68
CA PHE A 159 -9.66 -12.57 -6.12
C PHE A 159 -10.42 -13.86 -6.41
N SER A 160 -10.08 -14.98 -5.77
CA SER A 160 -10.83 -16.24 -5.92
C SER A 160 -12.28 -16.11 -5.42
N ALA A 161 -12.49 -15.43 -4.30
CA ALA A 161 -13.84 -15.15 -3.80
C ALA A 161 -14.61 -14.18 -4.70
N PHE A 162 -13.94 -13.17 -5.26
CA PHE A 162 -14.52 -12.26 -6.24
C PHE A 162 -15.04 -13.01 -7.47
N ASP A 163 -14.25 -13.93 -8.03
CA ASP A 163 -14.68 -14.78 -9.14
C ASP A 163 -15.89 -15.65 -8.78
N ALA A 164 -15.86 -16.27 -7.60
CA ALA A 164 -16.94 -17.12 -7.10
C ALA A 164 -18.26 -16.35 -6.91
N LEU A 165 -18.18 -15.05 -6.60
CA LEU A 165 -19.35 -14.16 -6.51
C LEU A 165 -19.84 -13.65 -7.86
N GLY A 166 -19.30 -14.15 -8.99
CA GLY A 166 -19.64 -13.69 -10.34
C GLY A 166 -19.09 -12.28 -10.63
N GLY A 167 -17.91 -11.98 -10.10
CA GLY A 167 -17.30 -10.66 -10.10
C GLY A 167 -17.28 -9.98 -11.44
N CYS A 168 -17.89 -8.80 -11.51
CA CYS A 168 -17.89 -7.94 -12.68
C CYS A 168 -17.26 -6.61 -12.28
N GLY A 169 -16.14 -6.27 -12.91
CA GLY A 169 -15.43 -5.02 -12.64
C GLY A 169 -16.19 -3.80 -13.17
N SER A 170 -16.06 -2.69 -12.46
CA SER A 170 -16.60 -1.39 -12.87
C SER A 170 -15.66 -0.72 -13.87
N SER A 171 -16.13 -0.38 -15.07
CA SER A 171 -15.29 0.29 -16.06
C SER A 171 -15.40 1.82 -15.99
N GLY A 172 -14.27 2.52 -16.24
CA GLY A 172 -14.23 3.97 -16.42
C GLY A 172 -14.34 4.82 -15.14
N MET A 173 -14.65 4.23 -13.97
CA MET A 173 -14.76 4.98 -12.70
C MET A 173 -13.44 5.60 -12.29
N THR A 174 -12.33 4.85 -12.37
CA THR A 174 -10.99 5.33 -12.04
C THR A 174 -10.60 6.57 -12.84
N ALA A 175 -10.87 6.56 -14.16
CA ALA A 175 -10.56 7.72 -15.00
C ALA A 175 -11.38 8.96 -14.60
N ARG A 176 -12.67 8.80 -14.29
CA ARG A 176 -13.52 9.90 -13.81
C ARG A 176 -13.08 10.41 -12.44
N ALA A 177 -12.76 9.50 -11.50
CA ALA A 177 -12.25 9.88 -10.19
C ALA A 177 -10.97 10.72 -10.32
N ILE A 178 -10.01 10.27 -11.13
CA ILE A 178 -8.75 10.99 -11.38
C ILE A 178 -9.03 12.38 -11.96
N ALA A 179 -9.86 12.48 -13.01
CA ALA A 179 -10.17 13.77 -13.64
C ALA A 179 -10.78 14.76 -12.63
N ARG A 180 -11.70 14.30 -11.77
CA ARG A 180 -12.33 15.12 -10.75
C ARG A 180 -11.36 15.53 -9.64
N PHE A 181 -10.52 14.61 -9.15
CA PHE A 181 -9.48 14.95 -8.17
C PHE A 181 -8.52 16.00 -8.73
N SER A 182 -8.02 15.82 -9.95
CA SER A 182 -7.12 16.79 -10.60
C SER A 182 -7.78 18.14 -10.88
N ALA A 183 -9.09 18.18 -11.00
CA ALA A 183 -9.86 19.43 -11.11
C ALA A 183 -10.19 20.07 -9.74
N GLY A 184 -9.81 19.45 -8.62
CA GLY A 184 -10.14 19.92 -7.28
C GLY A 184 -11.58 19.63 -6.83
N GLU A 185 -12.33 18.84 -7.60
CA GLU A 185 -13.73 18.48 -7.33
C GLU A 185 -13.81 17.33 -6.32
N LEU A 186 -13.30 17.52 -5.10
CA LEU A 186 -13.08 16.48 -4.10
C LEU A 186 -14.34 15.66 -3.77
N GLU A 187 -15.48 16.30 -3.56
CA GLU A 187 -16.74 15.63 -3.24
C GLU A 187 -17.28 14.79 -4.43
N ALA A 188 -17.13 15.32 -5.62
CA ALA A 188 -17.55 14.62 -6.83
C ALA A 188 -16.62 13.42 -7.15
N ALA A 189 -15.31 13.59 -6.92
CA ALA A 189 -14.32 12.51 -7.02
C ALA A 189 -14.59 11.40 -6.00
N ALA A 190 -14.91 11.77 -4.77
CA ALA A 190 -15.22 10.83 -3.69
C ALA A 190 -16.38 9.87 -4.03
N LYS A 191 -17.38 10.35 -4.76
CA LYS A 191 -18.53 9.53 -5.21
C LYS A 191 -18.15 8.47 -6.25
N GLU A 192 -17.04 8.67 -6.97
CA GLU A 192 -16.53 7.68 -7.94
C GLU A 192 -15.63 6.62 -7.26
N CYS A 193 -15.25 6.81 -5.97
CA CYS A 193 -14.41 5.87 -5.25
C CYS A 193 -15.17 4.60 -4.91
N LYS A 194 -14.78 3.49 -5.56
CA LYS A 194 -15.34 2.15 -5.37
C LYS A 194 -14.22 1.11 -5.40
N ASN A 195 -14.39 0.06 -4.63
CA ASN A 195 -13.53 -1.12 -4.71
C ASN A 195 -14.39 -2.35 -4.97
N ASP A 196 -14.24 -2.95 -6.14
CA ASP A 196 -15.03 -4.10 -6.59
C ASP A 196 -14.74 -5.36 -5.78
N LEU A 197 -13.59 -5.43 -5.08
CA LEU A 197 -13.22 -6.54 -4.19
C LEU A 197 -13.89 -6.49 -2.82
N LEU A 198 -14.54 -5.38 -2.45
CA LEU A 198 -15.13 -5.22 -1.11
C LEU A 198 -16.10 -6.34 -0.70
N PRO A 199 -17.06 -6.79 -1.55
CA PRO A 199 -17.94 -7.90 -1.18
C PRO A 199 -17.20 -9.20 -0.91
N ALA A 200 -16.16 -9.50 -1.73
CA ALA A 200 -15.32 -10.68 -1.57
C ALA A 200 -14.51 -10.61 -0.26
N ALA A 201 -13.91 -9.47 0.04
CA ALA A 201 -13.17 -9.28 1.28
C ALA A 201 -14.08 -9.44 2.52
N CYS A 202 -15.30 -8.87 2.48
CA CYS A 202 -16.27 -9.03 3.55
C CYS A 202 -16.70 -10.50 3.75
N SER A 203 -16.78 -11.30 2.69
CA SER A 203 -17.10 -12.74 2.82
C SER A 203 -15.98 -13.55 3.46
N LEU A 204 -14.74 -13.09 3.32
CA LEU A 204 -13.55 -13.74 3.90
C LEU A 204 -13.25 -13.26 5.33
N ASN A 205 -13.55 -11.99 5.61
CA ASN A 205 -13.33 -11.39 6.93
C ASN A 205 -14.47 -10.39 7.24
N ALA A 206 -15.39 -10.82 8.12
CA ALA A 206 -16.55 -10.00 8.51
C ALA A 206 -16.16 -8.67 9.17
N ALA A 207 -14.97 -8.58 9.79
CA ALA A 207 -14.47 -7.36 10.42
C ALA A 207 -14.22 -6.22 9.39
N VAL A 208 -14.03 -6.54 8.09
CA VAL A 208 -13.99 -5.56 7.00
C VAL A 208 -15.33 -4.84 6.87
N GLY A 209 -16.44 -5.57 6.94
CA GLY A 209 -17.79 -4.99 6.90
C GLY A 209 -18.09 -4.11 8.11
N GLU A 210 -17.64 -4.53 9.30
CA GLU A 210 -17.75 -3.72 10.53
C GLU A 210 -16.92 -2.45 10.42
N ALA A 211 -15.68 -2.52 9.94
CA ALA A 211 -14.81 -1.36 9.70
C ALA A 211 -15.44 -0.40 8.67
N MET A 212 -16.06 -0.93 7.60
CA MET A 212 -16.76 -0.12 6.61
C MET A 212 -17.95 0.63 7.22
N ASN A 213 -18.75 -0.02 8.08
CA ASN A 213 -19.85 0.62 8.78
C ASN A 213 -19.35 1.69 9.75
N ALA A 214 -18.26 1.41 10.48
CA ALA A 214 -17.61 2.39 11.36
C ALA A 214 -17.09 3.60 10.56
N ALA A 215 -16.40 3.38 9.44
CA ALA A 215 -15.91 4.44 8.56
C ALA A 215 -17.06 5.35 8.06
N ARG A 216 -18.15 4.76 7.61
CA ARG A 216 -19.34 5.51 7.14
C ARG A 216 -19.99 6.34 8.25
N SER A 217 -19.99 5.85 9.49
CA SER A 217 -20.55 6.57 10.64
C SER A 217 -19.79 7.86 11.00
N LEU A 218 -18.57 8.02 10.49
CA LEU A 218 -17.76 9.22 10.66
C LEU A 218 -18.18 10.37 9.73
N SER A 219 -19.13 10.15 8.84
CA SER A 219 -19.60 11.11 7.82
C SER A 219 -18.45 11.62 6.92
N PRO A 220 -17.64 10.73 6.32
CA PRO A 220 -16.57 11.11 5.40
C PRO A 220 -17.12 11.54 4.04
N LEU A 221 -16.26 12.14 3.19
CA LEU A 221 -16.55 12.36 1.77
C LEU A 221 -16.67 11.05 1.01
N ALA A 222 -15.81 10.08 1.34
CA ALA A 222 -15.88 8.70 0.86
C ALA A 222 -15.41 7.73 1.93
N ALA A 223 -15.96 6.51 1.92
CA ALA A 223 -15.42 5.37 2.64
C ALA A 223 -15.22 4.21 1.65
N GLY A 224 -14.08 3.53 1.76
CA GLY A 224 -13.71 2.43 0.86
C GLY A 224 -12.69 1.50 1.50
N MET A 225 -12.44 0.39 0.83
CA MET A 225 -11.40 -0.56 1.21
C MET A 225 -10.17 -0.36 0.30
N THR A 226 -8.96 -0.45 0.86
CA THR A 226 -7.72 -0.36 0.09
C THR A 226 -7.26 -1.74 -0.37
N GLY A 227 -6.86 -1.84 -1.63
CA GLY A 227 -6.38 -3.09 -2.24
C GLY A 227 -7.37 -4.24 -2.10
N SER A 228 -6.89 -5.41 -1.71
CA SER A 228 -7.72 -6.59 -1.39
C SER A 228 -8.26 -6.61 0.04
N GLY A 229 -7.99 -5.57 0.80
CA GLY A 229 -8.36 -5.46 2.21
C GLY A 229 -7.22 -5.99 3.11
N SER A 230 -7.37 -5.96 4.41
CA SER A 230 -8.60 -5.70 5.20
C SER A 230 -8.83 -4.21 5.55
N THR A 231 -7.86 -3.33 5.36
CA THR A 231 -7.96 -1.92 5.77
C THR A 231 -9.05 -1.18 5.01
N VAL A 232 -9.84 -0.44 5.77
CA VAL A 232 -10.86 0.48 5.27
C VAL A 232 -10.39 1.91 5.51
N PHE A 233 -10.62 2.79 4.54
CA PHE A 233 -10.33 4.21 4.67
C PHE A 233 -11.62 5.05 4.75
N ALA A 234 -11.54 6.16 5.45
CA ALA A 234 -12.51 7.26 5.41
C ALA A 234 -11.76 8.52 4.96
N LEU A 235 -12.18 9.12 3.83
CA LEU A 235 -11.59 10.31 3.22
C LEU A 235 -12.29 11.56 3.73
N PHE A 236 -11.50 12.58 4.09
CA PHE A 236 -11.99 13.88 4.59
C PHE A 236 -11.45 15.05 3.75
N GLY A 237 -12.17 16.16 3.74
CA GLY A 237 -11.81 17.38 3.02
C GLY A 237 -10.67 18.20 3.66
N GLY A 238 -10.19 17.80 4.84
CA GLY A 238 -9.09 18.50 5.52
C GLY A 238 -8.64 17.79 6.79
N ARG A 239 -7.45 18.20 7.27
CA ARG A 239 -6.78 17.61 8.45
C ARG A 239 -7.65 17.68 9.70
N GLU A 240 -8.24 18.84 10.00
CA GLU A 240 -9.08 19.01 11.18
C GLU A 240 -10.33 18.11 11.19
N ALA A 241 -10.97 17.92 10.03
CA ALA A 241 -12.12 17.05 9.91
C ALA A 241 -11.72 15.59 10.15
N ARG A 242 -10.57 15.15 9.59
CA ARG A 242 -9.96 13.85 9.82
C ARG A 242 -9.65 13.62 11.30
N ASP A 243 -9.01 14.60 11.97
CA ASP A 243 -8.59 14.47 13.38
C ASP A 243 -9.79 14.39 14.33
N ARG A 244 -10.82 15.21 14.09
CA ARG A 244 -12.11 15.11 14.83
C ARG A 244 -12.77 13.74 14.63
N ALA A 245 -12.73 13.20 13.41
CA ALA A 245 -13.30 11.90 13.11
C ALA A 245 -12.54 10.78 13.81
N LEU A 246 -11.19 10.82 13.77
CA LEU A 246 -10.34 9.84 14.46
C LEU A 246 -10.62 9.81 15.97
N GLY A 247 -10.80 10.97 16.62
CA GLY A 247 -11.13 11.06 18.03
C GLY A 247 -12.49 10.45 18.43
N ARG A 248 -13.36 10.15 17.46
CA ARG A 248 -14.66 9.49 17.69
C ARG A 248 -14.57 7.96 17.62
N ILE A 249 -13.45 7.40 17.15
CA ILE A 249 -13.26 5.95 17.07
C ILE A 249 -13.01 5.40 18.47
N LYS A 250 -13.84 4.43 18.88
CA LYS A 250 -13.61 3.69 20.13
C LYS A 250 -12.46 2.71 19.90
N GLN A 251 -11.48 2.76 20.80
CA GLN A 251 -10.38 1.79 20.79
C GLN A 251 -10.89 0.36 21.02
N GLY A 252 -10.25 -0.62 20.41
CA GLY A 252 -10.40 -2.04 20.71
C GLY A 252 -10.91 -2.93 19.58
N LYS A 253 -11.66 -2.42 18.58
CA LYS A 253 -12.12 -3.23 17.43
C LYS A 253 -11.20 -3.13 16.22
N PHE A 254 -10.50 -1.99 16.06
CA PHE A 254 -9.66 -1.69 14.91
C PHE A 254 -8.44 -0.90 15.39
N THR A 255 -7.30 -1.13 14.77
CA THR A 255 -6.22 -0.15 14.82
C THR A 255 -6.64 1.04 13.94
N ALA A 256 -6.83 2.22 14.54
CA ALA A 256 -7.22 3.42 13.84
C ALA A 256 -6.03 4.36 13.69
N LEU A 257 -5.72 4.76 12.46
CA LEU A 257 -4.57 5.57 12.12
C LEU A 257 -5.00 6.82 11.32
N ALA A 258 -4.35 7.94 11.59
CA ALA A 258 -4.39 9.09 10.71
C ALA A 258 -3.38 8.92 9.58
N ALA A 259 -3.75 9.28 8.37
CA ALA A 259 -2.83 9.33 7.23
C ALA A 259 -3.16 10.49 6.30
N GLU A 260 -2.17 10.94 5.55
CA GLU A 260 -2.36 11.92 4.49
C GLU A 260 -1.54 11.56 3.26
N SER A 261 -2.01 11.99 2.08
CA SER A 261 -1.31 11.71 0.83
C SER A 261 0.01 12.45 0.73
N ILE A 262 1.01 11.81 0.14
CA ILE A 262 2.26 12.41 -0.29
C ILE A 262 2.09 12.87 -1.74
N GLN A 263 2.61 14.06 -2.06
CA GLN A 263 2.62 14.58 -3.42
C GLN A 263 3.68 13.87 -4.26
N ASN A 264 3.52 13.88 -5.58
CA ASN A 264 4.54 13.35 -6.48
C ASN A 264 5.87 14.09 -6.26
N GLU A 265 6.98 13.37 -6.30
CA GLU A 265 8.31 13.97 -6.42
C GLU A 265 8.36 14.74 -7.76
N GLU A 266 8.85 15.99 -7.74
CA GLU A 266 9.09 16.80 -8.93
C GLU A 266 10.31 16.31 -9.71
#